data_1d632f1abb7b4d265655ce64a6a0c1f9
#
_entry.id   1d632f1abb7b4d265655ce64a6a0c1f9
#
_cell.length_a   1.000
_cell.length_b   1.000
_cell.length_c   1.000
_cell.angle_alpha   90.00
_cell.angle_beta   90.00
_cell.angle_gamma   90.00
#
_symmetry.space_group_name_H-M   'P 1'
#
loop_
_entity.id
_entity.type
_entity.pdbx_description
1 polymer ?
#
loop_
_entity_poly.entity_id
_entity_poly.type
_entity_poly.pdbx_seq_one_letter_code
_entity_poly.pdbx_strand_id
1 'polypeptide(L)'
;MVDVLQQREVLLGVAGGIAAYKAAELCSRLVQRGARVTVIMTESAKEFIGAATFEALTGRPVYCDQFQAREHFQGEHIGLARRAEVAIVAPATARTLARLALGLSDDLLSTTLLVCTCPILVAPAMNCDMWSKPAVQRHVAQIAADGLQVIGPEAGWLSCGQTGFGRMSEPGEILMAIERVLGGTAAKGSAGHP
;
A
#
# COMPACT_ATOMS: atom_id res chain seq x y z
N MET A 1 24.09 8.17 10.74
CA MET A 1 23.26 6.93 10.71
C MET A 1 22.74 6.78 9.30
N VAL A 2 22.84 5.60 8.70
CA VAL A 2 22.25 5.31 7.38
C VAL A 2 20.73 5.30 7.56
N ASP A 3 20.00 5.98 6.66
CA ASP A 3 18.54 5.98 6.67
C ASP A 3 18.03 4.55 6.44
N VAL A 4 17.07 4.09 7.26
CA VAL A 4 16.51 2.74 7.18
C VAL A 4 15.82 2.47 5.82
N LEU A 5 15.40 3.52 5.13
CA LEU A 5 14.77 3.48 3.81
C LEU A 5 15.76 3.45 2.65
N GLN A 6 17.04 3.75 2.91
CA GLN A 6 18.04 3.86 1.85
C GLN A 6 18.17 2.56 1.06
N GLN A 7 17.92 2.62 -0.24
CA GLN A 7 17.95 1.51 -1.19
C GLN A 7 16.91 0.39 -0.95
N ARG A 8 15.94 0.57 -0.03
CA ARG A 8 14.87 -0.40 0.24
C ARG A 8 13.84 -0.43 -0.87
N GLU A 9 13.43 -1.63 -1.26
CA GLU A 9 12.38 -1.83 -2.27
C GLU A 9 10.99 -1.79 -1.61
N VAL A 10 10.25 -0.72 -1.88
CA VAL A 10 8.90 -0.48 -1.35
C VAL A 10 7.88 -0.65 -2.46
N LEU A 11 6.90 -1.53 -2.25
CA LEU A 11 5.74 -1.69 -3.12
C LEU A 11 4.60 -0.79 -2.63
N LEU A 12 4.19 0.18 -3.43
CA LEU A 12 3.08 1.08 -3.14
C LEU A 12 1.87 0.70 -4.00
N GLY A 13 0.83 0.17 -3.37
CA GLY A 13 -0.48 -0.06 -3.98
C GLY A 13 -1.37 1.17 -3.82
N VAL A 14 -1.95 1.65 -4.93
CA VAL A 14 -2.84 2.81 -4.93
C VAL A 14 -4.22 2.39 -5.39
N ALA A 15 -5.23 2.43 -4.50
CA ALA A 15 -6.61 2.15 -4.84
C ALA A 15 -7.39 3.45 -5.13
N GLY A 16 -8.53 3.30 -5.84
CA GLY A 16 -9.33 4.43 -6.33
C GLY A 16 -10.14 5.11 -5.22
N GLY A 17 -9.69 6.27 -4.81
CA GLY A 17 -10.36 7.14 -3.86
C GLY A 17 -9.70 8.51 -3.80
N ILE A 18 -10.43 9.51 -3.30
CA ILE A 18 -9.94 10.90 -3.26
C ILE A 18 -8.58 11.03 -2.55
N ALA A 19 -8.28 10.17 -1.56
CA ALA A 19 -7.02 10.17 -0.84
C ALA A 19 -5.80 9.73 -1.70
N ALA A 20 -5.98 9.39 -2.98
CA ALA A 20 -4.88 9.04 -3.89
C ALA A 20 -3.84 10.17 -4.04
N TYR A 21 -4.22 11.44 -3.85
CA TYR A 21 -3.25 12.55 -3.83
C TYR A 21 -2.24 12.42 -2.69
N LYS A 22 -2.66 11.89 -1.53
CA LYS A 22 -1.75 11.62 -0.41
C LYS A 22 -0.78 10.48 -0.71
N ALA A 23 -1.17 9.52 -1.57
CA ALA A 23 -0.26 8.48 -2.03
C ALA A 23 0.90 9.06 -2.86
N ALA A 24 0.65 10.10 -3.66
CA ALA A 24 1.73 10.80 -4.38
C ALA A 24 2.69 11.51 -3.41
N GLU A 25 2.17 12.14 -2.37
CA GLU A 25 3.00 12.73 -1.31
C GLU A 25 3.83 11.66 -0.57
N LEU A 26 3.20 10.54 -0.18
CA LEU A 26 3.90 9.41 0.45
C LEU A 26 5.01 8.87 -0.46
N CYS A 27 4.70 8.66 -1.74
CA CYS A 27 5.66 8.22 -2.75
C CYS A 27 6.87 9.18 -2.83
N SER A 28 6.60 10.48 -2.94
CA SER A 28 7.64 11.51 -2.98
C SER A 28 8.54 11.47 -1.73
N ARG A 29 7.96 11.35 -0.54
CA ARG A 29 8.71 11.28 0.72
C ARG A 29 9.57 10.02 0.81
N LEU A 30 9.06 8.86 0.37
CA LEU A 30 9.80 7.60 0.32
C LEU A 30 11.02 7.71 -0.62
N VAL A 31 10.82 8.26 -1.82
CA VAL A 31 11.91 8.46 -2.80
C VAL A 31 12.96 9.44 -2.28
N GLN A 32 12.55 10.56 -1.67
CA GLN A 32 13.47 11.55 -1.06
C GLN A 32 14.32 10.94 0.06
N ARG A 33 13.83 9.91 0.75
CA ARG A 33 14.53 9.15 1.77
C ARG A 33 15.38 8.00 1.18
N GLY A 34 15.48 7.91 -0.14
CA GLY A 34 16.32 6.96 -0.85
C GLY A 34 15.70 5.58 -1.05
N ALA A 35 14.39 5.41 -0.78
CA ALA A 35 13.69 4.18 -1.11
C ALA A 35 13.51 4.01 -2.63
N ARG A 36 13.50 2.78 -3.09
CA ARG A 36 13.17 2.37 -4.45
C ARG A 36 11.68 2.00 -4.49
N VAL A 37 10.85 2.94 -4.94
CA VAL A 37 9.39 2.73 -4.92
C VAL A 37 8.92 2.16 -6.25
N THR A 38 8.16 1.06 -6.17
CA THR A 38 7.42 0.47 -7.30
C THR A 38 5.94 0.66 -7.04
N VAL A 39 5.20 1.18 -8.03
CA VAL A 39 3.79 1.52 -7.85
C VAL A 39 2.89 0.60 -8.66
N ILE A 40 1.86 0.06 -7.99
CA ILE A 40 0.74 -0.62 -8.63
C ILE A 40 -0.52 0.21 -8.41
N MET A 41 -1.22 0.58 -9.48
CA MET A 41 -2.49 1.28 -9.42
C MET A 41 -3.63 0.36 -9.81
N THR A 42 -4.72 0.39 -9.04
CA THR A 42 -5.97 -0.22 -9.51
C THR A 42 -6.55 0.59 -10.66
N GLU A 43 -7.40 -0.03 -11.49
CA GLU A 43 -8.04 0.68 -12.60
C GLU A 43 -8.79 1.92 -12.12
N SER A 44 -9.54 1.80 -11.01
CA SER A 44 -10.26 2.94 -10.42
C SER A 44 -9.35 4.04 -9.85
N ALA A 45 -8.07 3.75 -9.55
CA ALA A 45 -7.15 4.78 -9.07
C ALA A 45 -6.81 5.80 -10.16
N LYS A 46 -6.82 5.39 -11.43
CA LYS A 46 -6.52 6.25 -12.58
C LYS A 46 -7.52 7.41 -12.75
N GLU A 47 -8.74 7.26 -12.21
CA GLU A 47 -9.75 8.31 -12.22
C GLU A 47 -9.46 9.44 -11.22
N PHE A 48 -8.58 9.21 -10.25
CA PHE A 48 -8.23 10.18 -9.21
C PHE A 48 -6.84 10.77 -9.38
N ILE A 49 -5.90 10.01 -9.98
CA ILE A 49 -4.53 10.45 -10.17
C ILE A 49 -3.91 9.71 -11.37
N GLY A 50 -3.18 10.42 -12.22
CA GLY A 50 -2.52 9.83 -13.38
C GLY A 50 -1.28 9.01 -13.03
N ALA A 51 -1.05 7.91 -13.76
CA ALA A 51 0.16 7.09 -13.62
C ALA A 51 1.44 7.92 -13.82
N ALA A 52 1.41 8.89 -14.74
CA ALA A 52 2.53 9.80 -15.01
C ALA A 52 3.05 10.54 -13.77
N THR A 53 2.18 10.80 -12.78
CA THR A 53 2.61 11.41 -11.51
C THR A 53 3.59 10.50 -10.77
N PHE A 54 3.29 9.22 -10.67
CA PHE A 54 4.15 8.26 -9.98
C PHE A 54 5.39 7.89 -10.80
N GLU A 55 5.26 7.81 -12.13
CA GLU A 55 6.41 7.59 -13.03
C GLU A 55 7.43 8.73 -12.91
N ALA A 56 6.96 9.99 -12.86
CA ALA A 56 7.82 11.15 -12.66
C ALA A 56 8.49 11.16 -11.29
N LEU A 57 7.80 10.71 -10.22
CA LEU A 57 8.33 10.67 -8.86
C LEU A 57 9.36 9.56 -8.67
N THR A 58 9.11 8.38 -9.25
CA THR A 58 9.92 7.17 -8.98
C THR A 58 11.01 6.92 -10.02
N GLY A 59 10.88 7.49 -11.23
CA GLY A 59 11.70 7.14 -12.38
C GLY A 59 11.48 5.70 -12.86
N ARG A 60 10.36 5.07 -12.47
CA ARG A 60 10.02 3.67 -12.76
C ARG A 60 8.64 3.58 -13.39
N PRO A 61 8.35 2.53 -14.19
CA PRO A 61 7.02 2.30 -14.73
C PRO A 61 6.00 2.06 -13.62
N VAL A 62 4.76 2.52 -13.85
CA VAL A 62 3.60 2.21 -13.03
C VAL A 62 2.88 1.00 -13.61
N TYR A 63 2.50 0.06 -12.74
CA TYR A 63 1.84 -1.18 -13.12
C TYR A 63 0.34 -1.08 -12.84
N CYS A 64 -0.49 -1.45 -13.82
CA CYS A 64 -1.94 -1.35 -13.70
C CYS A 64 -2.67 -2.63 -14.12
N ASP A 65 -2.08 -3.39 -15.03
CA ASP A 65 -2.71 -4.53 -15.70
C ASP A 65 -1.87 -5.78 -15.48
N GLN A 66 -2.51 -6.88 -15.05
CA GLN A 66 -1.83 -8.15 -14.79
C GLN A 66 -1.41 -8.88 -16.07
N PHE A 67 -1.97 -8.52 -17.21
CA PHE A 67 -1.70 -9.15 -18.51
C PHE A 67 -0.73 -8.34 -19.38
N GLN A 68 -0.37 -7.12 -18.98
CA GLN A 68 0.64 -6.30 -19.64
C GLN A 68 1.97 -6.41 -18.93
N ALA A 69 2.67 -7.55 -19.15
CA ALA A 69 4.01 -7.74 -18.61
C ALA A 69 4.97 -6.68 -19.16
N ARG A 70 5.65 -5.96 -18.26
CA ARG A 70 6.63 -4.93 -18.60
C ARG A 70 8.05 -5.39 -18.31
N GLU A 71 8.28 -6.10 -17.22
CA GLU A 71 9.61 -6.55 -16.78
C GLU A 71 9.67 -8.06 -16.51
N HIS A 72 8.55 -8.69 -16.14
CA HIS A 72 8.52 -10.08 -15.66
C HIS A 72 7.59 -10.98 -16.51
N PHE A 73 8.06 -11.47 -17.63
CA PHE A 73 7.29 -12.29 -18.58
C PHE A 73 6.80 -13.63 -18.01
N GLN A 74 7.37 -14.12 -16.89
CA GLN A 74 6.90 -15.32 -16.18
C GLN A 74 5.78 -15.03 -15.16
N GLY A 75 5.30 -13.79 -15.09
CA GLY A 75 4.26 -13.34 -14.19
C GLY A 75 4.67 -12.05 -13.47
N GLU A 76 4.13 -10.93 -13.94
CA GLU A 76 4.47 -9.60 -13.40
C GLU A 76 4.28 -9.54 -11.88
N HIS A 77 3.14 -10.07 -11.38
CA HIS A 77 2.82 -10.10 -9.95
C HIS A 77 3.85 -10.85 -9.09
N ILE A 78 4.46 -11.93 -9.64
CA ILE A 78 5.48 -12.71 -8.92
C ILE A 78 6.77 -11.90 -8.79
N GLY A 79 7.22 -11.28 -9.88
CA GLY A 79 8.42 -10.45 -9.88
C GLY A 79 8.31 -9.24 -8.96
N LEU A 80 7.15 -8.54 -9.01
CA LEU A 80 6.86 -7.40 -8.16
C LEU A 80 6.83 -7.78 -6.67
N ALA A 81 6.15 -8.90 -6.33
CA ALA A 81 6.05 -9.39 -4.96
C ALA A 81 7.41 -9.80 -4.37
N ARG A 82 8.22 -10.55 -5.15
CA ARG A 82 9.54 -11.03 -4.71
C ARG A 82 10.55 -9.92 -4.50
N ARG A 83 10.44 -8.81 -5.24
CA ARG A 83 11.32 -7.65 -5.10
C ARG A 83 11.01 -6.84 -3.85
N ALA A 84 9.75 -6.82 -3.40
CA ALA A 84 9.31 -5.98 -2.29
C ALA A 84 9.88 -6.44 -0.94
N GLU A 85 10.45 -5.52 -0.18
CA GLU A 85 10.87 -5.70 1.22
C GLU A 85 9.77 -5.25 2.19
N VAL A 86 8.87 -4.40 1.73
CA VAL A 86 7.65 -3.99 2.39
C VAL A 86 6.62 -3.58 1.34
N ALA A 87 5.35 -3.91 1.58
CA ALA A 87 4.25 -3.44 0.76
C ALA A 87 3.33 -2.53 1.58
N ILE A 88 2.82 -1.46 0.96
CA ILE A 88 1.84 -0.54 1.56
C ILE A 88 0.72 -0.28 0.56
N VAL A 89 -0.52 -0.41 0.98
CA VAL A 89 -1.70 -0.01 0.20
C VAL A 89 -2.25 1.30 0.76
N ALA A 90 -2.05 2.37 0.04
CA ALA A 90 -2.47 3.72 0.43
C ALA A 90 -2.94 4.53 -0.81
N PRO A 91 -4.21 4.93 -0.88
CA PRO A 91 -5.29 4.53 0.02
C PRO A 91 -5.74 3.07 -0.19
N ALA A 92 -6.32 2.45 0.85
CA ALA A 92 -7.04 1.19 0.76
C ALA A 92 -8.55 1.44 0.85
N THR A 93 -9.28 1.17 -0.23
CA THR A 93 -10.75 1.30 -0.25
C THR A 93 -11.42 0.09 0.40
N ALA A 94 -12.72 0.20 0.69
CA ALA A 94 -13.51 -0.93 1.20
C ALA A 94 -13.44 -2.16 0.26
N ARG A 95 -13.40 -1.94 -1.07
CA ARG A 95 -13.20 -3.01 -2.06
C ARG A 95 -11.84 -3.69 -1.86
N THR A 96 -10.78 -2.91 -1.68
CA THR A 96 -9.42 -3.45 -1.47
C THR A 96 -9.35 -4.25 -0.16
N LEU A 97 -9.95 -3.74 0.92
CA LEU A 97 -10.02 -4.45 2.19
C LEU A 97 -10.77 -5.78 2.05
N ALA A 98 -11.90 -5.80 1.32
CA ALA A 98 -12.66 -7.01 1.06
C ALA A 98 -11.84 -8.05 0.27
N ARG A 99 -11.12 -7.62 -0.78
CA ARG A 99 -10.25 -8.51 -1.56
C ARG A 99 -9.17 -9.15 -0.71
N LEU A 100 -8.47 -8.36 0.10
CA LEU A 100 -7.43 -8.87 0.99
C LEU A 100 -8.00 -9.85 2.02
N ALA A 101 -9.11 -9.50 2.67
CA ALA A 101 -9.76 -10.34 3.68
C ALA A 101 -10.29 -11.67 3.15
N LEU A 102 -10.63 -11.73 1.87
CA LEU A 102 -11.21 -12.90 1.21
C LEU A 102 -10.21 -13.66 0.32
N GLY A 103 -8.98 -13.16 0.18
CA GLY A 103 -7.97 -13.75 -0.71
C GLY A 103 -8.35 -13.65 -2.20
N LEU A 104 -9.13 -12.62 -2.60
CA LEU A 104 -9.52 -12.43 -3.99
C LEU A 104 -8.35 -11.80 -4.78
N SER A 105 -8.03 -12.40 -5.93
CA SER A 105 -6.91 -12.02 -6.81
C SER A 105 -7.39 -11.69 -8.22
N ASP A 106 -8.36 -10.76 -8.33
CA ASP A 106 -9.02 -10.37 -9.57
C ASP A 106 -8.43 -9.10 -10.21
N ASP A 107 -7.38 -8.52 -9.62
CA ASP A 107 -6.55 -7.45 -10.20
C ASP A 107 -5.07 -7.65 -9.88
N LEU A 108 -4.20 -6.90 -10.56
CA LEU A 108 -2.75 -7.00 -10.37
C LEU A 108 -2.34 -6.71 -8.92
N LEU A 109 -2.94 -5.72 -8.25
CA LEU A 109 -2.59 -5.34 -6.88
C LEU A 109 -2.89 -6.48 -5.91
N SER A 110 -4.13 -6.97 -5.88
CA SER A 110 -4.56 -8.05 -4.98
C SER A 110 -3.80 -9.34 -5.26
N THR A 111 -3.56 -9.68 -6.54
CA THR A 111 -2.75 -10.84 -6.92
C THR A 111 -1.30 -10.72 -6.43
N THR A 112 -0.68 -9.55 -6.59
CA THR A 112 0.70 -9.30 -6.12
C THR A 112 0.79 -9.42 -4.60
N LEU A 113 -0.15 -8.80 -3.87
CA LEU A 113 -0.16 -8.84 -2.40
C LEU A 113 -0.37 -10.25 -1.85
N LEU A 114 -1.13 -11.10 -2.55
CA LEU A 114 -1.32 -12.51 -2.15
C LEU A 114 -0.03 -13.34 -2.29
N VAL A 115 0.88 -12.94 -3.19
CA VAL A 115 2.20 -13.58 -3.38
C VAL A 115 3.26 -12.99 -2.43
N CYS A 116 3.06 -11.77 -1.92
CA CYS A 116 4.05 -11.12 -1.05
C CYS A 116 4.34 -11.92 0.21
N THR A 117 5.63 -12.10 0.50
CA THR A 117 6.11 -12.67 1.77
C THR A 117 6.69 -11.61 2.71
N CYS A 118 6.80 -10.38 2.23
CA CYS A 118 7.21 -9.22 3.03
C CYS A 118 6.04 -8.70 3.88
N PRO A 119 6.31 -7.89 4.91
CA PRO A 119 5.26 -7.21 5.66
C PRO A 119 4.36 -6.36 4.76
N ILE A 120 3.05 -6.42 5.01
CA ILE A 120 2.04 -5.64 4.28
C ILE A 120 1.34 -4.69 5.23
N LEU A 121 1.35 -3.41 4.88
CA LEU A 121 0.65 -2.34 5.60
C LEU A 121 -0.55 -1.88 4.76
N VAL A 122 -1.61 -1.46 5.43
CA VAL A 122 -2.84 -1.04 4.77
C VAL A 122 -3.35 0.25 5.42
N ALA A 123 -3.53 1.30 4.62
CA ALA A 123 -4.04 2.60 5.08
C ALA A 123 -5.47 2.82 4.55
N PRO A 124 -6.52 2.49 5.33
CA PRO A 124 -7.89 2.62 4.91
C PRO A 124 -8.30 4.07 4.64
N ALA A 125 -9.13 4.29 3.60
CA ALA A 125 -9.72 5.58 3.27
C ALA A 125 -11.11 5.38 2.67
N MET A 126 -12.14 5.90 3.34
CA MET A 126 -13.53 5.82 2.89
C MET A 126 -14.42 6.80 3.67
N ASN A 127 -15.67 6.91 3.25
CA ASN A 127 -16.72 7.62 4.01
C ASN A 127 -16.92 6.98 5.40
N CYS A 128 -17.28 7.77 6.40
CA CYS A 128 -17.43 7.32 7.79
C CYS A 128 -18.56 6.30 7.97
N ASP A 129 -19.65 6.42 7.20
CA ASP A 129 -20.75 5.44 7.24
C ASP A 129 -20.34 4.11 6.62
N MET A 130 -19.48 4.14 5.61
CA MET A 130 -18.86 2.91 5.05
C MET A 130 -17.93 2.26 6.07
N TRP A 131 -17.10 3.06 6.73
CA TRP A 131 -16.16 2.56 7.74
C TRP A 131 -16.87 1.87 8.89
N SER A 132 -17.97 2.44 9.38
CA SER A 132 -18.76 1.88 10.50
C SER A 132 -19.54 0.60 10.16
N LYS A 133 -19.64 0.23 8.88
CA LYS A 133 -20.41 -0.97 8.50
C LYS A 133 -19.78 -2.25 9.05
N PRO A 134 -20.58 -3.14 9.64
CA PRO A 134 -20.10 -4.42 10.17
C PRO A 134 -19.33 -5.25 9.14
N ALA A 135 -19.69 -5.17 7.86
CA ALA A 135 -18.97 -5.85 6.79
C ALA A 135 -17.52 -5.34 6.66
N VAL A 136 -17.31 -4.02 6.68
CA VAL A 136 -15.98 -3.41 6.60
C VAL A 136 -15.18 -3.76 7.85
N GLN A 137 -15.77 -3.67 9.04
CA GLN A 137 -15.11 -4.00 10.29
C GLN A 137 -14.68 -5.47 10.36
N ARG A 138 -15.48 -6.39 9.83
CA ARG A 138 -15.08 -7.80 9.70
C ARG A 138 -13.89 -7.99 8.78
N HIS A 139 -13.84 -7.29 7.64
CA HIS A 139 -12.68 -7.35 6.74
C HIS A 139 -11.41 -6.79 7.39
N VAL A 140 -11.52 -5.69 8.12
CA VAL A 140 -10.40 -5.12 8.88
C VAL A 140 -9.89 -6.10 9.94
N ALA A 141 -10.79 -6.70 10.70
CA ALA A 141 -10.42 -7.72 11.70
C ALA A 141 -9.74 -8.94 11.06
N GLN A 142 -10.24 -9.38 9.89
CA GLN A 142 -9.68 -10.53 9.18
C GLN A 142 -8.26 -10.22 8.68
N ILE A 143 -8.04 -9.11 7.98
CA ILE A 143 -6.70 -8.77 7.47
C ILE A 143 -5.69 -8.57 8.61
N ALA A 144 -6.13 -8.04 9.76
CA ALA A 144 -5.28 -7.94 10.94
C ALA A 144 -4.94 -9.34 11.53
N ALA A 145 -5.91 -10.26 11.57
CA ALA A 145 -5.69 -11.64 11.99
C ALA A 145 -4.75 -12.40 11.03
N ASP A 146 -4.78 -12.06 9.74
CA ASP A 146 -3.89 -12.61 8.72
C ASP A 146 -2.47 -11.98 8.76
N GLY A 147 -2.22 -11.08 9.71
CA GLY A 147 -0.90 -10.48 9.96
C GLY A 147 -0.60 -9.19 9.19
N LEU A 148 -1.56 -8.63 8.48
CA LEU A 148 -1.40 -7.32 7.84
C LEU A 148 -1.55 -6.20 8.87
N GLN A 149 -0.77 -5.13 8.74
CA GLN A 149 -0.83 -3.99 9.65
C GLN A 149 -1.78 -2.91 9.12
N VAL A 150 -2.82 -2.61 9.87
CA VAL A 150 -3.76 -1.54 9.55
C VAL A 150 -3.30 -0.23 10.19
N ILE A 151 -3.17 0.84 9.39
CA ILE A 151 -2.75 2.18 9.84
C ILE A 151 -3.94 3.13 9.68
N GLY A 152 -4.47 3.63 10.77
CA GLY A 152 -5.70 4.41 10.79
C GLY A 152 -6.96 3.56 10.57
N PRO A 153 -8.04 4.12 9.97
CA PRO A 153 -8.16 5.50 9.54
C PRO A 153 -8.32 6.46 10.71
N GLU A 154 -8.08 7.76 10.45
CA GLU A 154 -8.25 8.81 11.43
C GLU A 154 -9.64 9.42 11.40
N ALA A 155 -10.00 10.06 12.53
CA ALA A 155 -11.15 10.94 12.59
C ALA A 155 -10.81 12.30 11.96
N GLY A 156 -11.78 12.91 11.29
CA GLY A 156 -11.60 14.24 10.72
C GLY A 156 -12.67 14.58 9.70
N TRP A 157 -12.48 15.73 9.07
CA TRP A 157 -13.34 16.15 7.97
C TRP A 157 -13.07 15.28 6.72
N LEU A 158 -14.15 14.83 6.11
CA LEU A 158 -14.13 13.98 4.91
C LEU A 158 -14.62 14.79 3.70
N SER A 159 -14.19 14.42 2.51
CA SER A 159 -14.54 15.10 1.25
C SER A 159 -16.06 15.15 0.94
N CYS A 160 -16.84 14.30 1.59
CA CYS A 160 -18.30 14.33 1.51
C CYS A 160 -18.96 15.37 2.44
N GLY A 161 -18.18 16.17 3.17
CA GLY A 161 -18.68 17.20 4.09
C GLY A 161 -19.01 16.69 5.49
N GLN A 162 -18.81 15.41 5.77
CA GLN A 162 -19.02 14.80 7.10
C GLN A 162 -17.74 14.81 7.93
N THR A 163 -17.89 14.75 9.25
CA THR A 163 -16.77 14.53 10.18
C THR A 163 -16.93 13.18 10.86
N GLY A 164 -15.87 12.36 10.82
CA GLY A 164 -15.91 11.02 11.40
C GLY A 164 -14.65 10.23 11.07
N PHE A 165 -14.62 8.96 11.47
CA PHE A 165 -13.56 8.03 11.09
C PHE A 165 -13.68 7.65 9.62
N GLY A 166 -12.55 7.58 8.90
CA GLY A 166 -12.52 7.19 7.49
C GLY A 166 -11.45 7.94 6.69
N ARG A 167 -10.83 8.96 7.29
CA ARG A 167 -9.73 9.71 6.69
C ARG A 167 -8.45 8.88 6.70
N MET A 168 -7.80 8.73 5.55
CA MET A 168 -6.49 8.09 5.49
C MET A 168 -5.50 8.81 6.41
N SER A 169 -4.74 8.05 7.17
CA SER A 169 -3.63 8.58 7.98
C SER A 169 -2.69 9.44 7.13
N GLU A 170 -2.04 10.40 7.78
CA GLU A 170 -1.16 11.32 7.08
C GLU A 170 0.08 10.58 6.53
N PRO A 171 0.62 11.00 5.38
CA PRO A 171 1.78 10.37 4.75
C PRO A 171 2.97 10.20 5.70
N GLY A 172 3.16 11.15 6.64
CA GLY A 172 4.21 11.08 7.65
C GLY A 172 4.04 9.92 8.64
N GLU A 173 2.82 9.63 9.06
CA GLU A 173 2.52 8.51 9.97
C GLU A 173 2.69 7.16 9.29
N ILE A 174 2.24 7.07 8.02
CA ILE A 174 2.44 5.86 7.21
C ILE A 174 3.93 5.62 7.00
N LEU A 175 4.71 6.67 6.70
CA LEU A 175 6.16 6.61 6.56
C LEU A 175 6.83 6.05 7.83
N MET A 176 6.48 6.59 9.00
CA MET A 176 7.00 6.09 10.28
C MET A 176 6.63 4.63 10.54
N ALA A 177 5.47 4.17 10.10
CA ALA A 177 5.08 2.76 10.22
C ALA A 177 5.95 1.86 9.32
N ILE A 178 6.22 2.28 8.09
CA ILE A 178 7.11 1.59 7.15
C ILE A 178 8.53 1.49 7.75
N GLU A 179 9.06 2.58 8.30
CA GLU A 179 10.38 2.61 8.94
C GLU A 179 10.49 1.63 10.12
N ARG A 180 9.45 1.58 10.96
CA ARG A 180 9.40 0.64 12.09
C ARG A 180 9.46 -0.81 11.64
N VAL A 181 8.73 -1.16 10.60
CA VAL A 181 8.70 -2.51 10.05
C VAL A 181 10.07 -2.89 9.47
N LEU A 182 10.67 -2.03 8.66
CA LEU A 182 11.98 -2.26 8.05
C LEU A 182 13.12 -2.30 9.08
N GLY A 183 13.05 -1.45 10.11
CA GLY A 183 14.02 -1.44 11.23
C GLY A 183 13.93 -2.70 12.09
N GLY A 184 12.72 -3.23 12.31
CA GLY A 184 12.50 -4.47 13.07
C GLY A 184 12.94 -5.74 12.32
N THR A 185 12.86 -5.76 11.00
CA THR A 185 13.36 -6.86 10.17
C THR A 185 14.88 -6.93 10.14
N ALA A 186 15.57 -5.80 10.18
CA ALA A 186 17.04 -5.76 10.24
C ALA A 186 17.60 -6.38 11.54
N ALA A 187 16.88 -6.23 12.65
CA ALA A 187 17.29 -6.81 13.94
C ALA A 187 17.12 -8.35 13.99
N LYS A 188 16.22 -8.93 13.22
CA LYS A 188 16.01 -10.40 13.18
C LYS A 188 16.95 -11.14 12.22
N GLY A 189 17.50 -10.46 11.22
CA GLY A 189 18.42 -11.05 10.24
C GLY A 189 19.86 -11.20 10.76
N SER A 190 20.22 -10.57 11.88
CA SER A 190 21.57 -10.67 12.48
C SER A 190 21.70 -11.73 13.57
N ALA A 191 20.61 -12.40 13.94
CA ALA A 191 20.58 -13.45 14.96
C ALA A 191 20.22 -14.79 14.31
N GLY A 192 21.22 -15.53 13.78
CA GLY A 192 21.07 -16.95 13.57
C GLY A 192 21.42 -17.48 12.20
N HIS A 193 22.66 -17.92 12.05
CA HIS A 193 22.90 -19.25 11.50
C HIS A 193 23.99 -19.89 12.37
N PRO A 194 23.70 -21.03 13.04
CA PRO A 194 24.75 -21.89 13.52
C PRO A 194 25.35 -22.70 12.36
#